data_016100c4bf6457648d13bfeedabbffb5
#
_entry.id   016100c4bf6457648d13bfeedabbffb5
#
_cell.length_a   1.000
_cell.length_b   1.000
_cell.length_c   1.000
_cell.angle_alpha   90.00
_cell.angle_beta   90.00
_cell.angle_gamma   90.00
#
_symmetry.space_group_name_H-M   'P 1'
#
loop_
_entity.id
_entity.type
_entity.pdbx_description
1 polymer ?
#
loop_
_entity_poly.entity_id
_entity_poly.type
_entity_poly.pdbx_seq_one_letter_code
_entity_poly.pdbx_strand_id
1 'polypeptide(L)' 'MVYTLRVSEQQLQDILAAICCAEAQATEDIELFHDIDTLRERSAENLTRLGKLRYYLQKEKEREEV' A
#
# COMPACT_ATOMS: atom_id res chain seq x y z
N MET A 1 -11.15 -13.26 8.24
CA MET A 1 -11.50 -12.38 9.37
C MET A 1 -11.42 -10.93 8.91
N VAL A 2 -12.45 -10.15 9.17
CA VAL A 2 -12.50 -8.76 8.77
C VAL A 2 -12.30 -7.88 10.01
N TYR A 3 -11.32 -7.00 9.92
CA TYR A 3 -11.05 -6.05 11.00
C TYR A 3 -11.62 -4.69 10.63
N THR A 4 -12.29 -4.04 11.58
CA THR A 4 -12.77 -2.68 11.40
C THR A 4 -11.68 -1.72 11.86
N LEU A 5 -11.20 -0.91 10.92
CA LEU A 5 -10.16 0.08 11.21
C LEU A 5 -10.82 1.38 11.65
N ARG A 6 -10.53 1.84 12.88
CA ARG A 6 -11.02 3.11 13.41
C ARG A 6 -9.87 4.08 13.55
N VAL A 7 -9.77 5.01 12.62
CA VAL A 7 -8.72 6.03 12.62
C VAL A 7 -9.36 7.37 12.27
N SER A 8 -8.71 8.46 12.70
CA SER A 8 -9.13 9.79 12.31
C SER A 8 -8.81 10.04 10.84
N GLU A 9 -9.40 11.07 10.26
CA GLU A 9 -9.11 11.44 8.87
C GLU A 9 -7.62 11.72 8.68
N GLN A 10 -6.99 12.42 9.62
CA GLN A 10 -5.56 12.71 9.55
C GLN A 10 -4.72 11.44 9.61
N GLN A 11 -5.08 10.51 10.50
CA GLN A 11 -4.39 9.23 10.59
C GLN A 11 -4.53 8.43 9.31
N LEU A 12 -5.71 8.45 8.69
CA LEU A 12 -5.95 7.77 7.43
C LEU A 12 -5.08 8.36 6.32
N GLN A 13 -4.98 9.69 6.24
CA GLN A 13 -4.13 10.36 5.26
C GLN A 13 -2.66 10.01 5.49
N ASP A 14 -2.21 9.95 6.73
CA ASP A 14 -0.84 9.57 7.07
C ASP A 14 -0.55 8.14 6.64
N ILE A 15 -1.49 7.22 6.85
CA ILE A 15 -1.35 5.83 6.44
C ILE A 15 -1.27 5.74 4.91
N LEU A 16 -2.13 6.47 4.20
CA LEU A 16 -2.13 6.47 2.74
C LEU A 16 -0.82 7.04 2.19
N ALA A 17 -0.30 8.10 2.81
CA ALA A 17 0.99 8.67 2.42
C ALA A 17 2.13 7.67 2.63
N ALA A 18 2.12 6.95 3.75
CA ALA A 18 3.12 5.92 4.03
C ALA A 18 3.05 4.78 3.01
N ILE A 19 1.84 4.38 2.61
CA ILE A 19 1.65 3.34 1.60
C ILE A 19 2.21 3.80 0.25
N CYS A 20 1.95 5.05 -0.14
CA CYS A 20 2.49 5.60 -1.39
C CYS A 20 4.02 5.59 -1.38
N CYS A 21 4.65 5.96 -0.27
CA CYS A 21 6.10 5.90 -0.13
C CYS A 21 6.62 4.46 -0.24
N ALA A 22 5.92 3.52 0.40
CA ALA A 22 6.29 2.11 0.34
C ALA A 22 6.15 1.55 -1.08
N GLU A 23 5.11 1.95 -1.81
CA GLU A 23 4.93 1.55 -3.21
C GLU A 23 6.06 2.08 -4.09
N ALA A 24 6.46 3.34 -3.90
CA ALA A 24 7.57 3.93 -4.64
C ALA A 24 8.87 3.17 -4.36
N GLN A 25 9.12 2.82 -3.09
CA GLN A 25 10.30 2.05 -2.72
C GLN A 25 10.28 0.65 -3.34
N ALA A 26 9.13 -0.02 -3.34
CA ALA A 26 8.99 -1.33 -3.96
C ALA A 26 9.26 -1.27 -5.47
N THR A 27 8.79 -0.21 -6.13
CA THR A 27 9.04 -0.01 -7.56
C THR A 27 10.53 0.19 -7.83
N GLU A 28 11.23 0.98 -7.01
CA GLU A 28 12.68 1.15 -7.13
C GLU A 28 13.41 -0.18 -6.91
N ASP A 29 12.97 -0.98 -5.94
CA ASP A 29 13.58 -2.26 -5.64
C ASP A 29 13.43 -3.22 -6.83
N ILE A 30 12.28 -3.21 -7.51
CA ILE A 30 12.07 -4.03 -8.71
C ILE A 30 13.09 -3.65 -9.79
N GLU A 31 13.33 -2.37 -9.99
CA GLU A 31 14.28 -1.88 -10.97
C GLU A 31 15.72 -2.21 -10.57
N LEU A 32 16.07 -2.03 -9.28
CA LEU A 32 17.41 -2.31 -8.77
C LEU A 32 17.76 -3.80 -8.83
N PHE A 33 16.78 -4.65 -8.51
CA PHE A 33 17.01 -6.09 -8.37
C PHE A 33 16.40 -6.89 -9.52
N HIS A 34 16.29 -6.29 -10.72
CA HIS A 34 15.67 -6.96 -11.86
C HIS A 34 16.44 -8.24 -12.27
N ASP A 35 17.73 -8.33 -11.94
CA ASP A 35 18.55 -9.50 -12.22
C ASP A 35 18.45 -10.58 -11.15
N ILE A 36 17.81 -10.29 -10.01
CA ILE A 36 17.67 -11.20 -8.89
C ILE A 36 16.20 -11.57 -8.75
N ASP A 37 15.81 -12.70 -9.34
CA ASP A 37 14.41 -13.10 -9.44
C ASP A 37 13.68 -13.12 -8.09
N THR A 38 14.31 -13.67 -7.06
CA THR A 38 13.69 -13.78 -5.73
C THR A 38 13.34 -12.41 -5.14
N LEU A 39 14.27 -11.46 -5.24
CA LEU A 39 14.04 -10.10 -4.71
C LEU A 39 13.03 -9.35 -5.54
N ARG A 40 13.08 -9.51 -6.86
CA ARG A 40 12.12 -8.89 -7.77
C ARG A 40 10.70 -9.40 -7.50
N GLU A 41 10.53 -10.71 -7.33
CA GLU A 41 9.23 -11.31 -7.03
C GLU A 41 8.69 -10.83 -5.70
N ARG A 42 9.53 -10.76 -4.67
CA ARG A 42 9.14 -10.29 -3.36
C ARG A 42 8.69 -8.83 -3.39
N SER A 43 9.41 -7.98 -4.10
CA SER A 43 9.06 -6.58 -4.25
C SER A 43 7.76 -6.40 -5.03
N ALA A 44 7.54 -7.20 -6.08
CA ALA A 44 6.31 -7.18 -6.86
C ALA A 44 5.10 -7.63 -6.02
N GLU A 45 5.27 -8.66 -5.18
CA GLU A 45 4.21 -9.10 -4.26
C GLU A 45 3.88 -8.02 -3.24
N ASN A 46 4.89 -7.36 -2.69
CA ASN A 46 4.70 -6.25 -1.75
C ASN A 46 3.94 -5.09 -2.41
N LEU A 47 4.31 -4.74 -3.64
CA LEU A 47 3.64 -3.68 -4.39
C LEU A 47 2.17 -4.01 -4.61
N THR A 48 1.86 -5.25 -5.00
CA THR A 48 0.48 -5.69 -5.19
C THR A 48 -0.32 -5.60 -3.89
N ARG A 49 0.27 -6.05 -2.79
CA ARG A 49 -0.37 -6.02 -1.48
C ARG A 49 -0.64 -4.58 -1.02
N LEU A 50 0.32 -3.69 -1.20
CA LEU A 50 0.19 -2.29 -0.83
C LEU A 50 -0.89 -1.59 -1.68
N GLY A 51 -0.96 -1.90 -2.96
CA GLY A 51 -1.99 -1.37 -3.84
C GLY A 51 -3.39 -1.77 -3.41
N LYS A 52 -3.57 -3.03 -3.02
CA LYS A 52 -4.86 -3.51 -2.50
C LYS A 52 -5.24 -2.82 -1.20
N LEU A 53 -4.28 -2.64 -0.30
CA LEU A 53 -4.50 -1.97 0.97
C LEU A 53 -4.89 -0.50 0.75
N ARG A 54 -4.18 0.19 -0.13
CA ARG A 54 -4.49 1.58 -0.47
C ARG A 54 -5.92 1.71 -1.02
N TYR A 55 -6.30 0.82 -1.93
CA TYR A 55 -7.64 0.82 -2.52
C TYR A 55 -8.71 0.61 -1.45
N TYR A 56 -8.49 -0.34 -0.55
CA TYR A 56 -9.42 -0.62 0.55
C TYR A 56 -9.60 0.60 1.46
N LEU A 57 -8.50 1.24 1.84
CA LEU A 57 -8.55 2.41 2.72
C LEU A 57 -9.22 3.60 2.05
N GLN A 58 -9.00 3.80 0.76
CA GLN A 58 -9.66 4.86 0.02
C GLN A 58 -11.17 4.64 -0.05
N LYS A 59 -11.60 3.41 -0.24
CA LYS A 59 -13.03 3.07 -0.24
C LYS A 59 -13.67 3.32 1.11
N GLU A 60 -12.99 2.99 2.21
CA GLU A 60 -13.50 3.25 3.54
C GLU A 60 -13.65 4.74 3.79
N LYS A 61 -12.70 5.55 3.31
CA LYS A 61 -12.78 7.00 3.41
C LYS A 61 -14.00 7.55 2.67
N GLU A 62 -14.23 7.10 1.44
CA GLU A 62 -15.37 7.51 0.64
C GLU A 62 -16.69 7.14 1.30
N ARG A 63 -16.74 5.96 1.93
CA ARG A 63 -17.93 5.49 2.61
C ARG A 63 -18.29 6.38 3.81
N GLU A 64 -17.31 6.88 4.53
CA GLU A 64 -17.54 7.76 5.69
C GLU A 64 -17.99 9.17 5.32
N GLU A 65 -17.67 9.61 4.11
CA GLU A 65 -18.05 10.94 3.62
C GLU A 65 -19.49 11.03 3.12
N VAL A 66 -20.20 9.93 3.07
CA VAL A 66 -21.60 9.89 2.57
C VAL A 66 -22.62 10.28 3.63
#